data_3f96384fb228cb0aa3e361a86cc38a2a
#
_entry.id   3f96384fb228cb0aa3e361a86cc38a2a
#
_cell.length_a   1.000
_cell.length_b   1.000
_cell.length_c   1.000
_cell.angle_alpha   90.00
_cell.angle_beta   90.00
_cell.angle_gamma   90.00
#
_symmetry.space_group_name_H-M   'P 1'
#
loop_
_entity.id
_entity.type
_entity.pdbx_description
1 polymer ?
#
loop_
_entity_poly.entity_id
_entity_poly.type
_entity_poly.pdbx_seq_one_letter_code
_entity_poly.pdbx_strand_id
1 'polypeptide(L)'
;MRHTKIEAFDCPDAWFKTLKTIWNNGDSFKIGYGSECTNTKKLNLTIEISHPENRPLVDEKAPCDMKYVQWYALKYLWSDVIEDETYTYGSRLRKPVDQVEMAIRRYLEELCDRQITMVIRLPEDIQKALNNQRHEPPCLSLIDTEILDGALHLTCYFRSWDAYAGLPANIAGIQLFNEAFAAEINRRGNLDIKTGKIIFHSKNCHIYERQFKLVEDLLKPQQKDNRRKMLLKSDIS
;
A
#
# COMPACT_ATOMS: atom_id res chain seq x y z
N MET A 1 -15.74 3.01 -16.96
CA MET A 1 -14.76 2.53 -15.93
C MET A 1 -15.45 2.59 -14.59
N ARG A 2 -15.58 1.44 -13.91
CA ARG A 2 -16.19 1.40 -12.57
C ARG A 2 -15.18 1.90 -11.54
N HIS A 3 -15.66 2.70 -10.58
CA HIS A 3 -14.91 3.09 -9.40
C HIS A 3 -15.57 2.50 -8.16
N THR A 4 -14.77 1.98 -7.24
CA THR A 4 -15.26 1.34 -6.01
C THR A 4 -14.52 1.91 -4.82
N LYS A 5 -15.26 2.31 -3.77
CA LYS A 5 -14.69 2.66 -2.47
C LYS A 5 -14.68 1.41 -1.57
N ILE A 6 -13.58 1.18 -0.88
CA ILE A 6 -13.39 0.15 0.14
C ILE A 6 -13.07 0.86 1.45
N GLU A 7 -13.86 0.59 2.48
CA GLU A 7 -13.63 1.04 3.83
C GLU A 7 -13.10 -0.14 4.64
N ALA A 8 -11.90 0.02 5.18
CA ALA A 8 -11.18 -0.99 5.92
C ALA A 8 -10.86 -0.49 7.34
N PHE A 9 -10.85 -1.41 8.28
CA PHE A 9 -10.49 -1.10 9.65
C PHE A 9 -8.98 -0.96 9.80
N ASP A 10 -8.22 -1.95 9.33
CA ASP A 10 -6.76 -2.03 9.40
C ASP A 10 -6.14 -2.55 8.10
N CYS A 11 -4.82 -2.72 8.08
CA CYS A 11 -4.09 -3.16 6.90
C CYS A 11 -4.49 -4.57 6.42
N PRO A 12 -4.60 -5.61 7.27
CA PRO A 12 -5.10 -6.93 6.86
C PRO A 12 -6.52 -6.89 6.29
N ASP A 13 -7.45 -6.16 6.92
CA ASP A 13 -8.82 -6.01 6.45
C ASP A 13 -8.86 -5.33 5.06
N ALA A 14 -8.02 -4.32 4.84
CA ALA A 14 -7.88 -3.66 3.55
C ALA A 14 -7.45 -4.63 2.44
N TRP A 15 -6.47 -5.49 2.73
CA TRP A 15 -6.02 -6.49 1.77
C TRP A 15 -7.10 -7.49 1.40
N PHE A 16 -7.75 -8.12 2.39
CA PHE A 16 -8.83 -9.08 2.16
C PHE A 16 -10.02 -8.46 1.41
N LYS A 17 -10.46 -7.29 1.82
CA LYS A 17 -11.59 -6.58 1.17
C LYS A 17 -11.25 -6.22 -0.27
N THR A 18 -10.02 -5.79 -0.53
CA THR A 18 -9.55 -5.46 -1.88
C THR A 18 -9.54 -6.68 -2.78
N LEU A 19 -8.95 -7.79 -2.33
CA LEU A 19 -8.94 -9.04 -3.08
C LEU A 19 -10.35 -9.53 -3.39
N LYS A 20 -11.24 -9.56 -2.39
CA LYS A 20 -12.64 -9.97 -2.54
C LYS A 20 -13.39 -9.08 -3.52
N THR A 21 -13.17 -7.77 -3.44
CA THR A 21 -13.85 -6.80 -4.30
C THR A 21 -13.40 -6.95 -5.75
N ILE A 22 -12.09 -7.07 -6.01
CA ILE A 22 -11.57 -7.29 -7.36
C ILE A 22 -12.01 -8.66 -7.88
N TRP A 23 -11.98 -9.71 -7.05
CA TRP A 23 -12.37 -11.05 -7.45
C TRP A 23 -13.80 -11.11 -7.96
N ASN A 24 -14.73 -10.46 -7.23
CA ASN A 24 -16.15 -10.50 -7.54
C ASN A 24 -16.57 -9.48 -8.62
N ASN A 25 -15.96 -8.31 -8.65
CA ASN A 25 -16.43 -7.17 -9.45
C ASN A 25 -15.42 -6.66 -10.49
N GLY A 26 -14.21 -7.22 -10.50
CA GLY A 26 -13.13 -6.78 -11.40
C GLY A 26 -13.42 -7.11 -12.85
N ASP A 27 -13.13 -6.16 -13.73
CA ASP A 27 -13.19 -6.37 -15.17
C ASP A 27 -12.01 -7.25 -15.61
N SER A 28 -12.29 -8.28 -16.43
CA SER A 28 -11.24 -9.10 -17.05
C SER A 28 -10.54 -8.30 -18.15
N PHE A 29 -9.23 -8.27 -18.09
CA PHE A 29 -8.43 -7.49 -19.04
C PHE A 29 -7.14 -8.22 -19.37
N LYS A 30 -6.78 -8.22 -20.68
CA LYS A 30 -5.48 -8.72 -21.13
C LYS A 30 -4.44 -7.61 -21.10
N ILE A 31 -3.31 -7.89 -20.46
CA ILE A 31 -2.15 -7.00 -20.43
C ILE A 31 -1.06 -7.66 -21.25
N GLY A 32 -0.48 -6.91 -22.21
CA GLY A 32 0.69 -7.35 -22.96
C GLY A 32 1.97 -6.79 -22.34
N TYR A 33 2.92 -7.66 -22.05
CA TYR A 33 4.30 -7.30 -21.74
C TYR A 33 5.18 -7.88 -22.85
N GLY A 34 5.51 -7.05 -23.86
CA GLY A 34 6.24 -7.54 -25.04
C GLY A 34 5.44 -8.59 -25.81
N SER A 35 6.00 -9.80 -25.95
CA SER A 35 5.36 -10.93 -26.63
C SER A 35 4.39 -11.73 -25.76
N GLU A 36 4.37 -11.49 -24.44
CA GLU A 36 3.54 -12.23 -23.50
C GLU A 36 2.27 -11.44 -23.15
N CYS A 37 1.14 -12.12 -23.23
CA CYS A 37 -0.15 -11.60 -22.75
C CYS A 37 -0.60 -12.40 -21.55
N THR A 38 -0.96 -11.70 -20.47
CA THR A 38 -1.57 -12.31 -19.29
C THR A 38 -2.94 -11.70 -19.02
N ASN A 39 -3.87 -12.54 -18.55
CA ASN A 39 -5.16 -12.04 -18.09
C ASN A 39 -5.00 -11.43 -16.69
N THR A 40 -5.83 -10.43 -16.43
CA THR A 40 -5.94 -9.83 -15.11
C THR A 40 -7.41 -9.54 -14.79
N LYS A 41 -7.75 -9.53 -13.51
CA LYS A 41 -8.95 -8.87 -13.01
C LYS A 41 -8.55 -7.54 -12.38
N LYS A 42 -9.19 -6.44 -12.75
CA LYS A 42 -8.82 -5.11 -12.26
C LYS A 42 -10.01 -4.23 -11.91
N LEU A 43 -9.78 -3.29 -11.01
CA LEU A 43 -10.68 -2.18 -10.68
C LEU A 43 -9.93 -0.86 -10.56
N ASN A 44 -10.65 0.23 -10.80
CA ASN A 44 -10.32 1.54 -10.26
C ASN A 44 -10.93 1.63 -8.86
N LEU A 45 -10.13 1.90 -7.84
CA LEU A 45 -10.61 1.89 -6.47
C LEU A 45 -9.94 2.93 -5.57
N THR A 46 -10.67 3.22 -4.50
CA THR A 46 -10.15 3.94 -3.32
C THR A 46 -10.25 3.02 -2.12
N ILE A 47 -9.18 2.92 -1.34
CA ILE A 47 -9.17 2.22 -0.05
C ILE A 47 -8.96 3.26 1.04
N GLU A 48 -9.86 3.33 2.00
CA GLU A 48 -9.72 4.10 3.23
C GLU A 48 -9.46 3.15 4.39
N ILE A 49 -8.34 3.32 5.11
CA ILE A 49 -7.97 2.52 6.28
C ILE A 49 -8.08 3.42 7.51
N SER A 50 -8.99 3.05 8.43
CA SER A 50 -9.32 3.89 9.60
C SER A 50 -8.29 3.78 10.72
N HIS A 51 -7.71 2.60 10.93
CA HIS A 51 -6.73 2.28 11.98
C HIS A 51 -5.53 1.54 11.38
N PRO A 52 -4.75 2.21 10.51
CA PRO A 52 -3.63 1.57 9.83
C PRO A 52 -2.50 1.17 10.80
N GLU A 53 -2.46 1.77 11.99
CA GLU A 53 -1.51 1.49 13.08
C GLU A 53 -1.75 0.17 13.81
N ASN A 54 -2.93 -0.44 13.65
CA ASN A 54 -3.27 -1.70 14.31
C ASN A 54 -2.33 -2.83 13.92
N ARG A 55 -1.98 -3.63 14.90
CA ARG A 55 -1.13 -4.82 14.71
C ARG A 55 -1.95 -6.12 14.74
N PRO A 56 -1.60 -7.13 13.91
CA PRO A 56 -0.47 -7.14 12.99
C PRO A 56 -0.71 -6.28 11.74
N LEU A 57 0.35 -5.70 11.14
CA LEU A 57 0.23 -4.92 9.89
C LEU A 57 0.03 -5.82 8.66
N VAL A 58 0.38 -7.08 8.76
CA VAL A 58 0.29 -8.07 7.67
C VAL A 58 -0.37 -9.33 8.21
N ASP A 59 -1.33 -9.86 7.45
CA ASP A 59 -1.96 -11.15 7.74
C ASP A 59 -0.96 -12.29 7.50
N GLU A 60 -1.04 -13.37 8.30
CA GLU A 60 -0.19 -14.55 8.18
C GLU A 60 -0.29 -15.27 6.82
N LYS A 61 -1.41 -15.07 6.10
CA LYS A 61 -1.66 -15.62 4.77
C LYS A 61 -1.15 -14.74 3.63
N ALA A 62 -0.65 -13.54 3.94
CA ALA A 62 -0.09 -12.66 2.93
C ALA A 62 1.22 -13.23 2.36
N PRO A 63 1.54 -12.95 1.08
CA PRO A 63 2.76 -13.44 0.46
C PRO A 63 4.03 -12.69 0.91
N CYS A 64 3.96 -11.95 2.00
CA CYS A 64 5.09 -11.26 2.63
C CYS A 64 4.97 -11.35 4.15
N ASP A 65 6.11 -11.26 4.83
CA ASP A 65 6.20 -11.22 6.29
C ASP A 65 6.61 -9.84 6.80
N MET A 66 6.59 -9.64 8.10
CA MET A 66 7.00 -8.38 8.73
C MET A 66 8.48 -8.04 8.52
N LYS A 67 9.36 -9.04 8.31
CA LYS A 67 10.76 -8.80 8.03
C LYS A 67 10.93 -8.13 6.67
N TYR A 68 10.19 -8.60 5.67
CA TYR A 68 10.15 -7.97 4.35
C TYR A 68 9.55 -6.56 4.42
N VAL A 69 8.46 -6.36 5.16
CA VAL A 69 7.82 -5.04 5.34
C VAL A 69 8.78 -4.04 5.98
N GLN A 70 9.51 -4.44 7.01
CA GLN A 70 10.52 -3.58 7.65
C GLN A 70 11.65 -3.22 6.69
N TRP A 71 12.16 -4.18 5.93
CA TRP A 71 13.14 -3.93 4.88
C TRP A 71 12.59 -2.94 3.85
N TYR A 72 11.38 -3.16 3.36
CA TYR A 72 10.72 -2.29 2.39
C TYR A 72 10.54 -0.86 2.94
N ALA A 73 10.07 -0.70 4.17
CA ALA A 73 9.91 0.61 4.78
C ALA A 73 11.24 1.36 4.94
N LEU A 74 12.28 0.68 5.42
CA LEU A 74 13.57 1.31 5.70
C LEU A 74 14.41 1.52 4.43
N LYS A 75 14.50 0.51 3.57
CA LYS A 75 15.38 0.53 2.41
C LYS A 75 14.74 1.10 1.16
N TYR A 76 13.46 0.81 0.94
CA TYR A 76 12.78 1.18 -0.30
C TYR A 76 11.96 2.47 -0.20
N LEU A 77 11.45 2.81 1.01
CA LEU A 77 10.66 4.04 1.23
C LEU A 77 11.44 5.16 1.92
N TRP A 78 12.20 4.84 2.97
CA TRP A 78 12.86 5.87 3.80
C TRP A 78 14.25 6.25 3.32
N SER A 79 15.06 5.26 2.91
CA SER A 79 16.45 5.48 2.48
C SER A 79 16.52 6.02 1.05
N ASP A 80 17.52 6.86 0.79
CA ASP A 80 17.85 7.34 -0.56
C ASP A 80 18.84 6.43 -1.32
N VAL A 81 19.27 5.36 -0.69
CA VAL A 81 20.25 4.41 -1.24
C VAL A 81 19.56 3.52 -2.28
N ILE A 82 20.21 3.41 -3.43
CA ILE A 82 19.86 2.48 -4.50
C ILE A 82 20.95 1.41 -4.52
N GLU A 83 20.59 0.16 -4.25
CA GLU A 83 21.51 -0.99 -4.32
C GLU A 83 21.39 -1.65 -5.71
N ASP A 84 20.53 -2.66 -5.82
CA ASP A 84 20.37 -3.44 -7.07
C ASP A 84 19.17 -3.00 -7.93
N GLU A 85 18.53 -1.90 -7.58
CA GLU A 85 17.34 -1.38 -8.25
C GLU A 85 17.67 -0.20 -9.18
N THR A 86 16.84 0.08 -10.17
CA THR A 86 16.97 1.30 -10.99
C THR A 86 16.54 2.56 -10.25
N TYR A 87 15.68 2.42 -9.26
CA TYR A 87 15.24 3.45 -8.31
C TYR A 87 14.61 2.78 -7.07
N THR A 88 14.53 3.53 -5.99
CA THR A 88 13.65 3.24 -4.85
C THR A 88 12.65 4.38 -4.68
N TYR A 89 11.55 4.19 -3.96
CA TYR A 89 10.66 5.31 -3.65
C TYR A 89 11.38 6.35 -2.79
N GLY A 90 12.19 5.88 -1.83
CA GLY A 90 13.01 6.74 -0.99
C GLY A 90 14.01 7.58 -1.79
N SER A 91 14.66 7.01 -2.80
CA SER A 91 15.56 7.78 -3.66
C SER A 91 14.85 8.92 -4.40
N ARG A 92 13.60 8.71 -4.80
CA ARG A 92 12.76 9.73 -5.44
C ARG A 92 12.24 10.77 -4.45
N LEU A 93 11.96 10.35 -3.21
CA LEU A 93 11.54 11.24 -2.12
C LEU A 93 12.68 12.10 -1.59
N ARG A 94 13.95 11.64 -1.72
CA ARG A 94 15.11 12.28 -1.14
C ARG A 94 16.01 13.00 -2.15
N LYS A 95 15.91 12.69 -3.46
CA LYS A 95 16.77 13.26 -4.50
C LYS A 95 16.00 13.68 -5.75
N PRO A 96 16.40 14.78 -6.42
CA PRO A 96 17.50 15.72 -6.07
C PRO A 96 17.17 16.64 -4.89
N VAL A 97 15.92 16.67 -4.45
CA VAL A 97 15.42 17.45 -3.33
C VAL A 97 14.88 16.51 -2.27
N ASP A 98 15.28 16.70 -1.02
CA ASP A 98 14.74 15.91 0.10
C ASP A 98 13.33 16.43 0.47
N GLN A 99 12.32 15.85 -0.19
CA GLN A 99 10.92 16.23 0.00
C GLN A 99 10.41 15.88 1.41
N VAL A 100 10.93 14.78 2.02
CA VAL A 100 10.57 14.39 3.39
C VAL A 100 11.09 15.40 4.40
N GLU A 101 12.36 15.83 4.25
CA GLU A 101 12.92 16.86 5.12
C GLU A 101 12.18 18.21 4.96
N MET A 102 11.85 18.58 3.74
CA MET A 102 11.08 19.80 3.48
C MET A 102 9.69 19.73 4.10
N ALA A 103 9.01 18.60 3.98
CA ALA A 103 7.71 18.38 4.58
C ALA A 103 7.76 18.50 6.12
N ILE A 104 8.76 17.89 6.75
CA ILE A 104 8.97 18.02 8.20
C ILE A 104 9.14 19.49 8.59
N ARG A 105 10.01 20.24 7.91
CA ARG A 105 10.23 21.68 8.19
C ARG A 105 8.96 22.49 8.03
N ARG A 106 8.18 22.22 6.99
CA ARG A 106 6.90 22.92 6.77
C ARG A 106 5.93 22.68 7.92
N TYR A 107 5.79 21.44 8.40
CA TYR A 107 4.94 21.14 9.57
C TYR A 107 5.46 21.75 10.87
N LEU A 108 6.76 21.94 11.02
CA LEU A 108 7.30 22.67 12.18
C LEU A 108 7.04 24.16 12.14
N GLU A 109 6.84 24.74 10.94
CA GLU A 109 6.46 26.14 10.76
C GLU A 109 4.94 26.33 10.84
N GLU A 110 4.17 25.44 10.19
CA GLU A 110 2.72 25.53 10.10
C GLU A 110 2.11 24.11 10.07
N LEU A 111 1.49 23.68 11.17
CA LEU A 111 0.91 22.35 11.28
C LEU A 111 -0.27 22.10 10.34
N CYS A 112 -1.01 23.15 9.98
CA CYS A 112 -2.16 23.06 9.08
C CYS A 112 -1.78 23.31 7.61
N ASP A 113 -0.51 23.10 7.23
CA ASP A 113 -0.06 23.30 5.85
C ASP A 113 -0.74 22.32 4.89
N ARG A 114 -1.27 22.86 3.79
CA ARG A 114 -2.01 22.12 2.75
C ARG A 114 -1.21 21.92 1.46
N GLN A 115 0.08 22.25 1.47
CA GLN A 115 0.91 22.28 0.26
C GLN A 115 1.91 21.12 0.18
N ILE A 116 1.79 20.15 1.10
CA ILE A 116 2.79 19.12 1.26
C ILE A 116 2.39 17.87 0.48
N THR A 117 2.77 17.86 -0.80
CA THR A 117 2.65 16.70 -1.67
C THR A 117 4.04 16.23 -2.10
N MET A 118 4.39 15.00 -1.76
CA MET A 118 5.67 14.39 -2.14
C MET A 118 5.50 13.58 -3.42
N VAL A 119 6.28 13.90 -4.47
CA VAL A 119 6.17 13.29 -5.80
C VAL A 119 7.25 12.24 -6.00
N ILE A 120 6.84 11.06 -6.43
CA ILE A 120 7.73 9.90 -6.67
C ILE A 120 7.87 9.66 -8.18
N ARG A 121 6.75 9.66 -8.91
CA ARG A 121 6.75 9.47 -10.36
C ARG A 121 7.01 10.79 -11.07
N LEU A 122 8.06 10.82 -11.86
CA LEU A 122 8.51 12.01 -12.60
C LEU A 122 8.07 11.94 -14.06
N PRO A 123 7.94 13.08 -14.76
CA PRO A 123 7.64 13.13 -16.19
C PRO A 123 8.63 12.32 -17.04
N GLU A 124 9.90 12.29 -16.66
CA GLU A 124 10.98 11.56 -17.34
C GLU A 124 10.76 10.04 -17.34
N ASP A 125 9.98 9.50 -16.40
CA ASP A 125 9.66 8.08 -16.35
C ASP A 125 8.82 7.65 -17.56
N ILE A 126 7.97 8.53 -18.11
CA ILE A 126 7.21 8.27 -19.32
C ILE A 126 8.16 8.26 -20.52
N GLN A 127 9.07 9.22 -20.59
CA GLN A 127 10.05 9.30 -21.67
C GLN A 127 10.99 8.08 -21.70
N LYS A 128 11.45 7.64 -20.50
CA LYS A 128 12.26 6.42 -20.38
C LYS A 128 11.50 5.17 -20.83
N ALA A 129 10.21 5.06 -20.49
CA ALA A 129 9.37 3.95 -20.90
C ALA A 129 9.13 3.92 -22.44
N LEU A 130 9.08 5.09 -23.10
CA LEU A 130 8.99 5.18 -24.56
C LEU A 130 10.29 4.71 -25.23
N ASN A 131 11.43 5.06 -24.66
CA ASN A 131 12.75 4.73 -25.20
C ASN A 131 13.21 3.30 -24.85
N ASN A 132 12.70 2.75 -23.77
CA ASN A 132 13.02 1.41 -23.28
C ASN A 132 11.76 0.70 -22.78
N GLN A 133 11.21 -0.21 -23.55
CA GLN A 133 10.01 -0.97 -23.20
C GLN A 133 10.14 -1.81 -21.91
N ARG A 134 11.37 -2.07 -21.44
CA ARG A 134 11.65 -2.76 -20.18
C ARG A 134 11.71 -1.82 -18.97
N HIS A 135 11.64 -0.49 -19.20
CA HIS A 135 11.61 0.46 -18.09
C HIS A 135 10.26 0.39 -17.38
N GLU A 136 10.28 0.04 -16.12
CA GLU A 136 9.10 0.02 -15.26
C GLU A 136 9.08 1.27 -14.37
N PRO A 137 8.25 2.28 -14.71
CA PRO A 137 8.15 3.48 -13.89
C PRO A 137 7.49 3.18 -12.54
N PRO A 138 7.73 4.01 -11.50
CA PRO A 138 7.16 3.83 -10.16
C PRO A 138 5.65 3.57 -10.18
N CYS A 139 5.19 2.57 -9.42
CA CYS A 139 3.77 2.30 -9.23
C CYS A 139 3.14 3.32 -8.28
N LEU A 140 3.77 3.59 -7.14
CA LEU A 140 3.44 4.70 -6.26
C LEU A 140 3.86 6.00 -6.93
N SER A 141 2.92 6.91 -7.14
CA SER A 141 3.15 8.16 -7.88
C SER A 141 3.37 9.36 -6.99
N LEU A 142 2.65 9.43 -5.88
CA LEU A 142 2.76 10.50 -4.89
C LEU A 142 2.28 10.02 -3.51
N ILE A 143 2.73 10.74 -2.51
CA ILE A 143 2.22 10.72 -1.12
C ILE A 143 1.87 12.16 -0.76
N ASP A 144 0.61 12.41 -0.51
CA ASP A 144 0.09 13.65 0.02
C ASP A 144 -0.15 13.51 1.52
N THR A 145 0.07 14.58 2.29
CA THR A 145 0.04 14.51 3.74
C THR A 145 -0.74 15.68 4.31
N GLU A 146 -1.43 15.43 5.41
CA GLU A 146 -2.19 16.45 6.15
C GLU A 146 -2.18 16.14 7.65
N ILE A 147 -1.95 17.15 8.49
CA ILE A 147 -2.17 17.04 9.94
C ILE A 147 -3.53 17.64 10.26
N LEU A 148 -4.44 16.80 10.70
CA LEU A 148 -5.79 17.18 11.10
C LEU A 148 -6.15 16.50 12.43
N ASP A 149 -6.75 17.25 13.33
CA ASP A 149 -7.18 16.77 14.65
C ASP A 149 -6.07 16.05 15.45
N GLY A 150 -4.83 16.55 15.33
CA GLY A 150 -3.66 15.98 16.02
C GLY A 150 -3.14 14.68 15.43
N ALA A 151 -3.57 14.31 14.23
CA ALA A 151 -3.12 13.11 13.52
C ALA A 151 -2.59 13.43 12.13
N LEU A 152 -1.52 12.73 11.73
CA LEU A 152 -0.92 12.80 10.39
C LEU A 152 -1.59 11.78 9.48
N HIS A 153 -2.38 12.26 8.54
CA HIS A 153 -3.08 11.49 7.53
C HIS A 153 -2.29 11.44 6.23
N LEU A 154 -2.38 10.33 5.51
CA LEU A 154 -1.77 10.18 4.20
C LEU A 154 -2.81 9.92 3.11
N THR A 155 -2.60 10.50 1.94
CA THR A 155 -3.27 10.13 0.70
C THR A 155 -2.23 9.69 -0.33
N CYS A 156 -2.32 8.46 -0.81
CA CYS A 156 -1.36 7.86 -1.71
C CYS A 156 -2.01 7.50 -3.06
N TYR A 157 -1.30 7.74 -4.15
CA TYR A 157 -1.78 7.34 -5.48
C TYR A 157 -0.88 6.31 -6.14
N PHE A 158 -1.47 5.14 -6.44
CA PHE A 158 -0.83 4.08 -7.23
C PHE A 158 -1.38 4.06 -8.66
N ARG A 159 -0.53 4.30 -9.68
CA ARG A 159 -0.95 4.18 -11.08
C ARG A 159 -1.32 2.75 -11.48
N SER A 160 -0.72 1.77 -10.82
CA SER A 160 -0.91 0.34 -11.02
C SER A 160 -0.54 -0.39 -9.72
N TRP A 161 -1.30 -1.41 -9.33
CA TRP A 161 -1.08 -2.06 -8.04
C TRP A 161 -1.44 -3.54 -8.08
N ASP A 162 -0.47 -4.41 -7.84
CA ASP A 162 -0.71 -5.84 -7.64
C ASP A 162 -1.39 -6.04 -6.28
N ALA A 163 -2.67 -6.41 -6.32
CA ALA A 163 -3.49 -6.52 -5.12
C ALA A 163 -3.11 -7.73 -4.26
N TYR A 164 -2.59 -8.80 -4.84
CA TYR A 164 -2.24 -10.01 -4.09
C TYR A 164 -0.86 -9.90 -3.45
N ALA A 165 0.17 -9.59 -4.24
CA ALA A 165 1.55 -9.65 -3.77
C ALA A 165 2.10 -8.29 -3.32
N GLY A 166 1.76 -7.21 -4.02
CA GLY A 166 2.32 -5.87 -3.73
C GLY A 166 1.58 -5.14 -2.62
N LEU A 167 0.24 -5.18 -2.64
CA LEU A 167 -0.59 -4.37 -1.75
C LEU A 167 -0.30 -4.58 -0.26
N PRO A 168 -0.21 -5.81 0.28
CA PRO A 168 -0.02 -5.99 1.72
C PRO A 168 1.30 -5.40 2.22
N ALA A 169 2.40 -5.59 1.47
CA ALA A 169 3.69 -5.01 1.82
C ALA A 169 3.69 -3.48 1.69
N ASN A 170 3.04 -2.94 0.64
CA ASN A 170 3.01 -1.51 0.41
C ASN A 170 2.20 -0.76 1.47
N ILE A 171 0.99 -1.22 1.82
CA ILE A 171 0.18 -0.53 2.84
C ILE A 171 0.85 -0.61 4.22
N ALA A 172 1.38 -1.77 4.61
CA ALA A 172 2.09 -1.95 5.87
C ALA A 172 3.38 -1.11 5.91
N GLY A 173 4.16 -1.08 4.83
CA GLY A 173 5.38 -0.28 4.74
C GLY A 173 5.11 1.23 4.74
N ILE A 174 4.04 1.68 4.08
CA ILE A 174 3.62 3.09 4.11
C ILE A 174 3.13 3.47 5.51
N GLN A 175 2.49 2.55 6.26
CA GLN A 175 2.16 2.81 7.66
C GLN A 175 3.43 2.98 8.51
N LEU A 176 4.44 2.13 8.36
CA LEU A 176 5.71 2.31 9.05
C LEU A 176 6.41 3.62 8.66
N PHE A 177 6.31 4.02 7.39
CA PHE A 177 6.78 5.33 6.93
C PHE A 177 6.04 6.47 7.64
N ASN A 178 4.71 6.38 7.76
CA ASN A 178 3.89 7.36 8.47
C ASN A 178 4.29 7.48 9.95
N GLU A 179 4.51 6.34 10.63
CA GLU A 179 4.98 6.30 12.02
C GLU A 179 6.34 7.00 12.19
N ALA A 180 7.30 6.71 11.32
CA ALA A 180 8.62 7.33 11.32
C ALA A 180 8.54 8.84 11.03
N PHE A 181 7.67 9.24 10.10
CA PHE A 181 7.48 10.62 9.72
C PHE A 181 6.85 11.43 10.87
N ALA A 182 5.77 10.93 11.49
CA ALA A 182 5.15 11.54 12.67
C ALA A 182 6.14 11.61 13.86
N ALA A 183 6.91 10.54 14.10
CA ALA A 183 7.91 10.52 15.15
C ALA A 183 8.99 11.60 14.96
N GLU A 184 9.42 11.83 13.73
CA GLU A 184 10.44 12.85 13.45
C GLU A 184 9.89 14.27 13.61
N ILE A 185 8.64 14.54 13.23
CA ILE A 185 7.96 15.81 13.48
C ILE A 185 7.85 16.04 15.00
N ASN A 186 7.38 15.03 15.74
CA ASN A 186 7.21 15.09 17.20
C ASN A 186 8.55 15.37 17.91
N ARG A 187 9.59 14.64 17.53
CA ARG A 187 10.92 14.79 18.12
C ARG A 187 11.49 16.19 17.94
N ARG A 188 11.29 16.81 16.76
CA ARG A 188 11.83 18.16 16.46
C ARG A 188 10.95 19.27 16.99
N GLY A 189 9.63 19.10 16.95
CA GLY A 189 8.66 20.12 17.35
C GLY A 189 8.25 20.03 18.83
N ASN A 190 8.70 19.01 19.57
CA ASN A 190 8.19 18.67 20.90
C ASN A 190 6.66 18.56 20.90
N LEU A 191 6.12 17.82 19.92
CA LEU A 191 4.70 17.62 19.67
C LEU A 191 4.28 16.19 20.00
N ASP A 192 2.97 15.91 19.97
CA ASP A 192 2.36 14.58 20.18
C ASP A 192 1.36 14.25 19.06
N ILE A 193 1.83 14.32 17.80
CA ILE A 193 1.04 13.98 16.63
C ILE A 193 0.98 12.48 16.49
N LYS A 194 -0.23 11.93 16.35
CA LYS A 194 -0.47 10.50 16.11
C LYS A 194 -0.44 10.19 14.61
N THR A 195 -0.32 8.92 14.26
CA THR A 195 -0.62 8.49 12.89
C THR A 195 -2.13 8.45 12.69
N GLY A 196 -2.59 8.97 11.58
CA GLY A 196 -4.00 9.05 11.21
C GLY A 196 -4.36 8.01 10.14
N LYS A 197 -5.52 8.21 9.53
CA LYS A 197 -6.02 7.38 8.42
C LYS A 197 -5.09 7.44 7.22
N ILE A 198 -5.11 6.38 6.42
CA ILE A 198 -4.46 6.36 5.12
C ILE A 198 -5.51 6.10 4.04
N ILE A 199 -5.51 6.95 3.01
CA ILE A 199 -6.34 6.80 1.82
C ILE A 199 -5.45 6.43 0.64
N PHE A 200 -5.78 5.35 -0.04
CA PHE A 200 -5.11 4.92 -1.25
C PHE A 200 -6.04 5.03 -2.45
N HIS A 201 -5.55 5.62 -3.53
CA HIS A 201 -6.23 5.59 -4.82
C HIS A 201 -5.42 4.76 -5.80
N SER A 202 -6.10 3.89 -6.57
CA SER A 202 -5.47 3.20 -7.68
C SER A 202 -6.40 3.08 -8.88
N LYS A 203 -5.98 3.63 -10.03
CA LYS A 203 -6.74 3.48 -11.28
C LYS A 203 -6.68 2.06 -11.85
N ASN A 204 -5.74 1.24 -11.40
CA ASN A 204 -5.51 -0.11 -11.91
C ASN A 204 -4.98 -1.01 -10.78
N CYS A 205 -5.83 -1.29 -9.80
CA CYS A 205 -5.56 -2.32 -8.81
C CYS A 205 -6.01 -3.67 -9.38
N HIS A 206 -5.13 -4.66 -9.44
CA HIS A 206 -5.36 -5.87 -10.21
C HIS A 206 -4.82 -7.13 -9.54
N ILE A 207 -5.38 -8.26 -9.98
CA ILE A 207 -4.92 -9.62 -9.66
C ILE A 207 -4.50 -10.25 -10.97
N TYR A 208 -3.28 -10.77 -11.06
CA TYR A 208 -2.76 -11.49 -12.22
C TYR A 208 -3.34 -12.90 -12.31
N GLU A 209 -3.48 -13.43 -13.53
CA GLU A 209 -3.97 -14.79 -13.78
C GLU A 209 -3.22 -15.86 -12.97
N ARG A 210 -1.90 -15.76 -12.88
CA ARG A 210 -1.06 -16.66 -12.07
C ARG A 210 -1.42 -16.68 -10.58
N GLN A 211 -2.13 -15.66 -10.08
CA GLN A 211 -2.55 -15.53 -8.69
C GLN A 211 -4.01 -15.98 -8.48
N PHE A 212 -4.79 -16.22 -9.54
CA PHE A 212 -6.22 -16.50 -9.44
C PHE A 212 -6.53 -17.65 -8.50
N LYS A 213 -5.78 -18.76 -8.63
CA LYS A 213 -5.99 -19.92 -7.78
C LYS A 213 -5.69 -19.63 -6.31
N LEU A 214 -4.62 -18.87 -6.02
CA LEU A 214 -4.24 -18.49 -4.67
C LEU A 214 -5.31 -17.59 -4.02
N VAL A 215 -5.83 -16.62 -4.79
CA VAL A 215 -6.89 -15.71 -4.33
C VAL A 215 -8.20 -16.47 -4.10
N GLU A 216 -8.57 -17.37 -5.02
CA GLU A 216 -9.76 -18.20 -4.85
C GLU A 216 -9.70 -19.02 -3.57
N ASP A 217 -8.56 -19.70 -3.32
CA ASP A 217 -8.38 -20.52 -2.12
C ASP A 217 -8.38 -19.69 -0.84
N LEU A 218 -7.79 -18.49 -0.87
CA LEU A 218 -7.79 -17.56 0.24
C LEU A 218 -9.20 -17.04 0.60
N LEU A 219 -10.03 -16.81 -0.42
CA LEU A 219 -11.38 -16.27 -0.25
C LEU A 219 -12.46 -17.34 0.03
N LYS A 220 -12.13 -18.63 -0.08
CA LYS A 220 -13.05 -19.69 0.29
C LYS A 220 -13.44 -19.57 1.75
N PRO A 221 -14.74 -19.75 2.10
CA PRO A 221 -15.15 -19.83 3.49
C PRO A 221 -14.35 -20.94 4.18
N GLN A 222 -13.67 -20.60 5.26
CA GLN A 222 -13.05 -21.64 6.09
C GLN A 222 -14.18 -22.57 6.57
N GLN A 223 -14.11 -23.84 6.23
CA GLN A 223 -14.97 -24.84 6.86
C GLN A 223 -14.71 -24.72 8.36
N LYS A 224 -15.68 -24.20 9.10
CA LYS A 224 -15.62 -24.18 10.56
C LYS A 224 -15.33 -25.59 10.98
N ASP A 225 -14.21 -25.80 11.66
CA ASP A 225 -13.76 -27.10 12.14
C ASP A 225 -14.87 -27.70 13.01
N ASN A 226 -15.65 -28.61 12.42
CA ASN A 226 -16.74 -29.30 13.10
C ASN A 226 -16.24 -30.23 14.22
N ARG A 227 -14.93 -30.35 14.42
CA ARG A 227 -14.33 -31.14 15.48
C ARG A 227 -14.70 -30.67 16.89
N ARG A 228 -14.89 -29.36 17.08
CA ARG A 228 -15.35 -28.79 18.37
C ARG A 228 -16.80 -29.18 18.71
N LYS A 229 -17.65 -29.49 17.73
CA LYS A 229 -19.02 -29.95 17.99
C LYS A 229 -19.10 -31.46 18.29
N MET A 230 -18.10 -32.24 17.87
CA MET A 230 -18.05 -33.65 18.22
C MET A 230 -17.56 -33.91 19.66
N LEU A 231 -16.61 -33.12 20.13
CA LEU A 231 -16.09 -33.23 21.51
C LEU A 231 -17.09 -32.86 22.59
N LEU A 232 -18.02 -31.94 22.30
CA LEU A 232 -19.07 -31.53 23.23
C LEU A 232 -20.28 -32.47 23.25
N LYS A 233 -20.35 -33.47 22.38
CA LYS A 233 -21.41 -34.51 22.37
C LYS A 233 -20.99 -35.82 23.02
N SER A 234 -19.69 -36.03 23.30
CA SER A 234 -19.19 -37.21 23.97
C SER A 234 -19.15 -37.12 25.49
N ASP A 235 -19.40 -35.96 26.08
CA ASP A 235 -19.41 -35.77 27.54
C ASP A 235 -20.82 -35.74 28.17
N ILE A 236 -21.85 -36.15 27.39
CA ILE A 236 -23.23 -36.28 27.85
C ILE A 236 -23.77 -37.68 27.43
N SER A 237 -23.11 -38.70 27.89
CA SER A 237 -23.69 -40.07 27.87
C SER A 237 -23.10 -40.89 29.02
#